data_84abd745d347616ccab397155ce8ce19
#
_entry.id   84abd745d347616ccab397155ce8ce19
#
_cell.length_a   1.000
_cell.length_b   1.000
_cell.length_c   1.000
_cell.angle_alpha   90.00
_cell.angle_beta   90.00
_cell.angle_gamma   90.00
#
_symmetry.space_group_name_H-M   'P 1'
#
loop_
_entity.id
_entity.type
_entity.pdbx_description
1 polymer ?
#
loop_
_entity_poly.entity_id
_entity_poly.type
_entity_poly.pdbx_seq_one_letter_code
_entity_poly.pdbx_strand_id
1 'polypeptide(L)'
;KFVDIDLGISLQSMALRAVDLGYNALMVCSFNPDKLKEDLHLPYRPLAVLCIGKGKDSIFLMPCDEGDSLKYYRKEGVHYVPKIKLEDLLV
;
A
#
# COMPACT_ATOMS: atom_id res chain seq x y z
N LYS A 1 -11.98 16.55 0.24
CA LYS A 1 -11.08 16.31 1.37
C LYS A 1 -11.53 15.11 2.21
N PHE A 2 -12.77 15.12 2.69
CA PHE A 2 -13.28 13.98 3.47
C PHE A 2 -13.41 12.71 2.65
N VAL A 3 -13.68 12.82 1.36
CA VAL A 3 -13.71 11.68 0.45
C VAL A 3 -12.36 11.00 0.36
N ASP A 4 -11.28 11.76 0.31
CA ASP A 4 -9.92 11.21 0.26
C ASP A 4 -9.55 10.52 1.57
N ILE A 5 -9.96 11.08 2.70
CA ILE A 5 -9.75 10.47 4.02
C ILE A 5 -10.51 9.16 4.12
N ASP A 6 -11.79 9.14 3.73
CA ASP A 6 -12.62 7.94 3.73
C ASP A 6 -12.06 6.86 2.82
N LEU A 7 -11.55 7.25 1.65
CA LEU A 7 -10.90 6.33 0.72
C LEU A 7 -9.68 5.67 1.36
N GLY A 8 -8.83 6.46 2.00
CA GLY A 8 -7.64 5.95 2.68
C GLY A 8 -7.99 4.96 3.81
N ILE A 9 -9.01 5.28 4.60
CA ILE A 9 -9.49 4.39 5.67
C ILE A 9 -10.01 3.07 5.08
N SER A 10 -10.80 3.13 4.01
CA SER A 10 -11.33 1.94 3.34
C SER A 10 -10.23 1.07 2.75
N LEU A 11 -9.24 1.68 2.09
CA LEU A 11 -8.09 0.97 1.52
C LEU A 11 -7.31 0.24 2.60
N GLN A 12 -7.01 0.89 3.72
CA GLN A 12 -6.26 0.29 4.80
C GLN A 12 -7.05 -0.85 5.45
N SER A 13 -8.34 -0.68 5.66
CA SER A 13 -9.19 -1.72 6.23
C SER A 13 -9.23 -2.97 5.34
N MET A 14 -9.37 -2.79 4.03
CA MET A 14 -9.35 -3.90 3.08
C MET A 14 -7.97 -4.57 3.01
N ALA A 15 -6.89 -3.78 3.00
CA ALA A 15 -5.54 -4.30 2.95
C ALA A 15 -5.21 -5.14 4.19
N LEU A 16 -5.55 -4.66 5.39
CA LEU A 16 -5.34 -5.40 6.63
C LEU A 16 -6.14 -6.70 6.65
N ARG A 17 -7.38 -6.67 6.19
CA ARG A 17 -8.20 -7.89 6.10
C ARG A 17 -7.62 -8.89 5.11
N ALA A 18 -7.10 -8.43 3.98
CA ALA A 18 -6.46 -9.29 3.01
C ALA A 18 -5.24 -10.01 3.61
N VAL A 19 -4.40 -9.27 4.34
CA VAL A 19 -3.24 -9.85 5.03
C VAL A 19 -3.66 -10.84 6.11
N ASP A 20 -4.69 -10.53 6.87
CA ASP A 20 -5.26 -11.43 7.89
C ASP A 20 -5.74 -12.75 7.28
N LEU A 21 -6.22 -12.72 6.05
CA LEU A 21 -6.66 -13.92 5.31
C LEU A 21 -5.51 -14.64 4.57
N GLY A 22 -4.29 -14.19 4.72
CA GLY A 22 -3.11 -14.81 4.13
C GLY A 22 -2.72 -14.30 2.75
N TYR A 23 -3.25 -13.15 2.33
CA TYR A 23 -2.91 -12.52 1.06
C TYR A 23 -1.93 -11.37 1.24
N ASN A 24 -1.37 -10.93 0.12
CA ASN A 24 -0.63 -9.67 0.06
C ASN A 24 -1.52 -8.59 -0.54
N ALA A 25 -1.27 -7.34 -0.16
CA ALA A 25 -2.01 -6.20 -0.67
C ALA A 25 -1.05 -5.10 -1.11
N LEU A 26 -1.40 -4.42 -2.20
CA LEU A 26 -0.63 -3.30 -2.72
C LEU A 26 -1.57 -2.18 -3.12
N MET A 27 -1.35 -0.98 -2.58
CA MET A 27 -2.09 0.21 -2.94
C MET A 27 -1.36 0.95 -4.06
N VAL A 28 -2.06 1.28 -5.13
CA VAL A 28 -1.51 2.00 -6.28
C VAL A 28 -2.35 3.24 -6.55
N CYS A 29 -1.71 4.41 -6.48
CA CYS A 29 -2.35 5.68 -6.85
C CYS A 29 -1.68 6.32 -8.07
N SER A 30 -0.52 5.80 -8.48
CA SER A 30 0.26 6.31 -9.61
C SER A 30 -0.10 5.58 -10.90
N PHE A 31 -1.22 5.95 -11.49
CA PHE A 31 -1.72 5.38 -12.75
C PHE A 31 -2.49 6.44 -13.52
N ASN A 32 -2.80 6.17 -14.78
CA ASN A 32 -3.66 7.03 -15.59
C ASN A 32 -5.13 6.65 -15.36
N PRO A 33 -5.89 7.43 -14.58
CA PRO A 33 -7.25 7.06 -14.22
C PRO A 33 -8.21 7.04 -15.40
N ASP A 34 -8.03 7.93 -16.37
CA ASP A 34 -8.93 8.00 -17.53
C ASP A 34 -8.74 6.78 -18.43
N LYS A 35 -7.49 6.36 -18.65
CA LYS A 35 -7.19 5.15 -19.41
C LYS A 35 -7.72 3.91 -18.74
N LEU A 36 -7.54 3.79 -17.43
CA LEU A 36 -8.05 2.63 -16.66
C LEU A 36 -9.58 2.58 -16.71
N LYS A 37 -10.24 3.72 -16.59
CA LYS A 37 -11.69 3.82 -16.70
C LYS A 37 -12.17 3.32 -18.07
N GLU A 38 -11.49 3.72 -19.14
CA GLU A 38 -11.81 3.31 -20.50
C GLU A 38 -11.58 1.82 -20.70
N ASP A 39 -10.40 1.33 -20.33
CA ASP A 39 -9.99 -0.06 -20.57
C ASP A 39 -10.89 -1.06 -19.83
N LEU A 40 -11.35 -0.73 -18.63
CA LEU A 40 -12.19 -1.59 -17.81
C LEU A 40 -13.69 -1.25 -17.88
N HIS A 41 -14.06 -0.28 -18.71
CA HIS A 41 -15.45 0.18 -18.84
C HIS A 41 -16.10 0.54 -17.51
N LEU A 42 -15.34 1.29 -16.66
CA LEU A 42 -15.82 1.68 -15.35
C LEU A 42 -16.83 2.83 -15.46
N PRO A 43 -17.89 2.84 -14.62
CA PRO A 43 -18.88 3.92 -14.62
C PRO A 43 -18.37 5.21 -14.01
N TYR A 44 -17.32 5.13 -13.17
CA TYR A 44 -16.73 6.28 -12.47
C TYR A 44 -15.23 6.31 -12.65
N ARG A 45 -14.65 7.49 -12.42
CA ARG A 45 -13.20 7.68 -12.49
C ARG A 45 -12.55 7.03 -11.24
N PRO A 46 -11.61 6.08 -11.43
CA PRO A 46 -10.94 5.45 -10.29
C PRO A 46 -9.97 6.43 -9.61
N LEU A 47 -9.91 6.39 -8.29
CA LEU A 47 -9.03 7.24 -7.48
C LEU A 47 -7.81 6.46 -6.98
N ALA A 48 -7.96 5.17 -6.76
CA ALA A 48 -6.90 4.29 -6.29
C ALA A 48 -7.18 2.86 -6.74
N VAL A 49 -6.15 2.05 -6.76
CA VAL A 49 -6.25 0.61 -7.05
C VAL A 49 -5.70 -0.16 -5.87
N LEU A 50 -6.44 -1.13 -5.38
CA LEU A 50 -5.96 -2.08 -4.39
C LEU A 50 -5.78 -3.43 -5.05
N CYS A 51 -4.54 -3.87 -5.15
CA CYS A 51 -4.19 -5.18 -5.70
C CYS A 51 -4.10 -6.19 -4.56
N ILE A 52 -4.81 -7.30 -4.68
CA ILE A 52 -4.81 -8.36 -3.67
C ILE A 52 -4.45 -9.68 -4.37
N GLY A 53 -3.52 -10.41 -3.78
CA GLY A 53 -3.08 -11.69 -4.34
C GLY A 53 -2.03 -12.34 -3.47
N LYS A 54 -1.51 -13.48 -3.91
CA LYS A 54 -0.40 -14.16 -3.23
C LYS A 54 0.91 -13.81 -3.91
N GLY A 55 1.78 -13.12 -3.17
CA GLY A 55 3.12 -12.79 -3.64
C GLY A 55 4.08 -13.94 -3.45
N LYS A 56 5.14 -13.96 -4.24
CA LYS A 56 6.23 -14.94 -4.13
C LYS A 56 7.33 -14.42 -3.21
N ASP A 57 7.46 -13.11 -3.09
CA ASP A 57 8.55 -12.47 -2.37
C ASP A 57 8.26 -12.39 -0.87
N SER A 58 9.32 -12.38 -0.08
CA SER A 58 9.24 -12.11 1.36
C SER A 58 9.17 -10.60 1.59
N ILE A 59 8.58 -10.21 2.72
CA ILE A 59 8.50 -8.82 3.14
C ILE A 59 9.21 -8.69 4.48
N PHE A 60 10.14 -7.73 4.57
CA PHE A 60 10.86 -7.43 5.80
C PHE A 60 10.59 -5.98 6.22
N LEU A 61 10.01 -5.82 7.41
CA LEU A 61 9.79 -4.50 8.00
C LEU A 61 11.05 -4.11 8.76
N MET A 62 11.75 -3.08 8.25
CA MET A 62 13.01 -2.61 8.83
C MET A 62 12.72 -1.53 9.88
N PRO A 63 13.00 -1.78 11.18
CA PRO A 63 12.92 -0.71 12.17
C PRO A 63 13.94 0.39 11.85
N CYS A 64 13.49 1.63 11.81
CA CYS A 64 14.34 2.78 11.51
C CYS A 64 14.25 3.83 12.59
N ASP A 65 15.33 4.56 12.79
CA ASP A 65 15.36 5.73 13.66
C ASP A 65 14.89 6.96 12.90
N GLU A 66 14.53 8.00 13.63
CA GLU A 66 14.19 9.28 13.05
C GLU A 66 15.39 9.81 12.25
N GLY A 67 15.13 10.26 11.03
CA GLY A 67 16.18 10.75 10.13
C GLY A 67 16.77 9.71 9.18
N ASP A 68 16.53 8.42 9.40
CA ASP A 68 16.94 7.37 8.48
C ASP A 68 16.10 7.42 7.20
N SER A 69 16.66 6.87 6.11
CA SER A 69 15.91 6.77 4.86
C SER A 69 14.72 5.83 5.00
N LEU A 70 13.54 6.28 4.60
CA LEU A 70 12.33 5.47 4.57
C LEU A 70 12.04 4.92 3.17
N LYS A 71 13.03 4.95 2.28
CA LYS A 71 12.84 4.50 0.90
C LYS A 71 12.74 2.98 0.83
N TYR A 72 11.59 2.51 0.35
CA TYR A 72 11.37 1.09 0.05
C TYR A 72 12.32 0.60 -1.05
N TYR A 73 12.78 -0.64 -0.93
CA TYR A 73 13.52 -1.29 -2.02
C TYR A 73 13.31 -2.80 -2.01
N ARG A 74 13.57 -3.42 -3.16
CA ARG A 74 13.50 -4.87 -3.36
C ARG A 74 14.89 -5.41 -3.71
N LYS A 75 15.28 -6.51 -3.08
CA LYS A 75 16.56 -7.18 -3.36
C LYS A 75 16.40 -8.70 -3.17
N GLU A 76 16.74 -9.46 -4.21
CA GLU A 76 16.78 -10.93 -4.16
C GLU A 76 15.48 -11.56 -3.62
N GLY A 77 14.33 -11.10 -4.12
CA GLY A 77 13.03 -11.64 -3.72
C GLY A 77 12.54 -11.19 -2.34
N VAL A 78 13.21 -10.21 -1.74
CA VAL A 78 12.81 -9.62 -0.46
C VAL A 78 12.47 -8.15 -0.64
N HIS A 79 11.29 -7.75 -0.17
CA HIS A 79 10.89 -6.35 -0.11
C HIS A 79 11.31 -5.79 1.25
N TYR A 80 12.15 -4.77 1.23
CA TYR A 80 12.61 -4.09 2.44
C TYR A 80 11.79 -2.83 2.63
N VAL A 81 11.00 -2.80 3.71
CA VAL A 81 10.07 -1.72 4.00
C VAL A 81 10.51 -1.02 5.28
N PRO A 82 11.24 0.11 5.18
CA PRO A 82 11.65 0.87 6.36
C PRO A 82 10.45 1.48 7.08
N LYS A 83 10.40 1.30 8.39
CA LYS A 83 9.37 1.87 9.26
C LYS A 83 10.00 2.49 10.49
N ILE A 84 9.58 3.69 10.84
CA ILE A 84 10.01 4.34 12.08
C ILE A 84 9.51 3.51 13.26
N LYS A 85 10.37 3.31 14.24
CA LYS A 85 10.03 2.57 15.46
C LYS A 85 8.83 3.20 16.16
N LEU A 86 7.98 2.37 16.75
CA LEU A 86 6.76 2.83 17.41
C LEU A 86 7.07 3.85 18.53
N GLU A 87 8.12 3.60 19.33
CA GLU A 87 8.51 4.51 20.39
C GLU A 87 8.88 5.91 19.89
N ASP A 88 9.36 6.04 18.66
CA ASP A 88 9.71 7.32 18.05
C ASP A 88 8.49 8.06 17.46
N LEU A 89 7.38 7.37 17.29
CA LEU A 89 6.13 7.95 16.80
C LEU A 89 5.19 8.41 17.91
N LEU A 90 5.40 7.93 19.13
CA LEU A 90 4.56 8.28 20.26
C LEU A 90 5.00 9.61 20.85
N VAL A 91 4.03 10.45 21.21
CA VAL A 91 4.26 11.75 21.84
C VAL A 91 3.99 11.71 23.31
#